data_6d02de22580fb60fe669109022a20976
#
_entry.id   6d02de22580fb60fe669109022a20976
#
_cell.length_a   1.000
_cell.length_b   1.000
_cell.length_c   1.000
_cell.angle_alpha   90.00
_cell.angle_beta   90.00
_cell.angle_gamma   90.00
#
_symmetry.space_group_name_H-M   'P 1'
#
loop_
_entity.id
_entity.type
_entity.pdbx_description
1 polymer ?
#
loop_
_entity_poly.entity_id
_entity_poly.type
_entity_poly.pdbx_seq_one_letter_code
_entity_poly.pdbx_strand_id
1 'polypeptide(L)'
;MTEYNLKEMWKSPNGTIRAMLDGTVFRTPIVVKGIEPCVRNWKKPITIARHAYGDVYKNAEMRIPGPGKAELVYTAEDGTETRELIHNFTGAGVIQGMHNLDNSIESFARSCFEYALSTKQDLWFASKDTISKKYDHRFKDIFQEIFDAEYKEKFAEAGITYFYTLIDDAVARIMKAEGGFIWACKNYDGDVM
;
A
#
# COMPACT_ATOMS: atom_id res chain seq x y z
N MET A 1 -21.34 5.54 19.62
CA MET A 1 -21.95 6.87 19.38
C MET A 1 -23.26 7.04 20.14
N THR A 2 -24.20 6.14 20.00
CA THR A 2 -25.53 6.20 20.67
C THR A 2 -25.45 6.18 22.19
N GLU A 3 -24.58 5.36 22.78
CA GLU A 3 -24.43 5.22 24.23
C GLU A 3 -23.99 6.52 24.92
N TYR A 4 -23.15 7.33 24.27
CA TYR A 4 -22.64 8.60 24.82
C TYR A 4 -23.20 9.84 24.13
N ASN A 5 -24.20 9.68 23.27
CA ASN A 5 -24.83 10.76 22.50
C ASN A 5 -23.82 11.66 21.75
N LEU A 6 -22.78 11.05 21.16
CA LEU A 6 -21.78 11.77 20.40
C LEU A 6 -22.32 12.28 19.06
N LYS A 7 -21.99 13.50 18.68
CA LYS A 7 -22.46 14.14 17.44
C LYS A 7 -21.87 13.48 16.19
N GLU A 8 -20.61 13.04 16.28
CA GLU A 8 -19.89 12.41 15.16
C GLU A 8 -18.87 11.40 15.64
N MET A 9 -18.47 10.48 14.77
CA MET A 9 -17.38 9.52 15.01
C MET A 9 -16.06 10.15 14.58
N TRP A 10 -15.08 10.21 15.47
CA TRP A 10 -13.74 10.64 15.09
C TRP A 10 -13.04 9.57 14.26
N LYS A 11 -12.17 10.03 13.35
CA LYS A 11 -11.25 9.14 12.64
C LYS A 11 -10.30 8.47 13.65
N SER A 12 -9.83 7.27 13.29
CA SER A 12 -8.86 6.55 14.13
C SER A 12 -7.63 7.42 14.45
N PRO A 13 -7.27 7.61 15.74
CA PRO A 13 -6.07 8.35 16.11
C PRO A 13 -4.80 7.77 15.46
N ASN A 14 -4.67 6.45 15.43
CA ASN A 14 -3.53 5.76 14.80
C ASN A 14 -3.44 6.04 13.30
N GLY A 15 -4.57 6.01 12.58
CA GLY A 15 -4.63 6.33 11.16
C GLY A 15 -4.30 7.81 10.89
N THR A 16 -4.78 8.70 11.76
CA THR A 16 -4.52 10.13 11.65
C THR A 16 -3.03 10.44 11.86
N ILE A 17 -2.42 9.91 12.92
CA ILE A 17 -0.99 10.12 13.22
C ILE A 17 -0.12 9.56 12.10
N ARG A 18 -0.38 8.33 11.64
CA ARG A 18 0.36 7.75 10.50
C ARG A 18 0.29 8.60 9.25
N ALA A 19 -0.90 9.09 8.91
CA ALA A 19 -1.10 9.93 7.73
C ALA A 19 -0.47 11.32 7.86
N MET A 20 -0.26 11.82 9.08
CA MET A 20 0.43 13.09 9.34
C MET A 20 1.95 12.95 9.28
N LEU A 21 2.48 11.85 9.82
CA LEU A 21 3.91 11.55 9.82
C LEU A 21 4.39 11.04 8.46
N ASP A 22 3.48 10.42 7.70
CA ASP A 22 3.82 9.69 6.47
C ASP A 22 4.88 8.58 6.73
N GLY A 23 5.50 8.04 5.67
CA GLY A 23 6.60 7.08 5.79
C GLY A 23 6.15 5.63 5.75
N THR A 24 6.88 4.78 6.46
CA THR A 24 6.76 3.31 6.40
C THR A 24 6.64 2.70 7.78
N VAL A 25 5.70 1.78 7.94
CA VAL A 25 5.57 0.97 9.16
C VAL A 25 6.12 -0.42 8.88
N PHE A 26 7.25 -0.75 9.51
CA PHE A 26 7.83 -2.09 9.46
C PHE A 26 7.28 -2.96 10.59
N ARG A 27 6.72 -4.11 10.21
CA ARG A 27 6.17 -5.10 11.14
C ARG A 27 6.88 -6.43 10.95
N THR A 28 7.73 -6.77 11.91
CA THR A 28 8.41 -8.07 11.95
C THR A 28 7.72 -8.94 13.01
N PRO A 29 7.32 -10.18 12.69
CA PRO A 29 6.65 -11.06 13.65
C PRO A 29 7.62 -11.45 14.78
N ILE A 30 7.07 -11.57 15.99
CA ILE A 30 7.80 -12.09 17.14
C ILE A 30 7.70 -13.62 17.12
N VAL A 31 8.84 -14.28 16.98
CA VAL A 31 8.94 -15.74 17.00
C VAL A 31 9.13 -16.22 18.44
N VAL A 32 8.21 -17.03 18.94
CA VAL A 32 8.27 -17.58 20.29
C VAL A 32 8.70 -19.04 20.22
N LYS A 33 9.72 -19.41 21.03
CA LYS A 33 10.22 -20.78 21.10
C LYS A 33 9.10 -21.74 21.53
N GLY A 34 8.89 -22.79 20.75
CA GLY A 34 7.88 -23.82 21.00
C GLY A 34 6.50 -23.51 20.40
N ILE A 35 6.33 -22.36 19.74
CA ILE A 35 5.14 -22.02 18.95
C ILE A 35 5.53 -22.06 17.48
N GLU A 36 5.01 -23.02 16.75
CA GLU A 36 5.26 -23.13 15.32
C GLU A 36 4.28 -22.22 14.53
N PRO A 37 4.73 -21.59 13.43
CA PRO A 37 3.84 -20.85 12.56
C PRO A 37 2.84 -21.78 11.87
N CYS A 38 1.65 -21.28 11.53
CA CYS A 38 0.63 -22.03 10.82
C CYS A 38 1.11 -22.54 9.44
N VAL A 39 2.02 -21.82 8.81
CA VAL A 39 2.73 -22.26 7.60
C VAL A 39 4.08 -22.84 8.01
N ARG A 40 4.20 -24.15 7.96
CA ARG A 40 5.39 -24.89 8.42
C ARG A 40 6.69 -24.54 7.67
N ASN A 41 6.57 -24.02 6.44
CA ASN A 41 7.73 -23.60 5.65
C ASN A 41 8.38 -22.31 6.16
N TRP A 42 7.67 -21.48 6.91
CA TRP A 42 8.24 -20.25 7.45
C TRP A 42 9.28 -20.55 8.53
N LYS A 43 10.55 -20.46 8.14
CA LYS A 43 11.71 -20.67 9.01
C LYS A 43 12.31 -19.37 9.52
N LYS A 44 12.05 -18.27 8.82
CA LYS A 44 12.56 -16.93 9.11
C LYS A 44 11.42 -15.94 9.08
N PRO A 45 11.48 -14.85 9.87
CA PRO A 45 10.46 -13.81 9.85
C PRO A 45 10.29 -13.19 8.45
N ILE A 46 9.03 -12.90 8.09
CA ILE A 46 8.69 -12.08 6.93
C ILE A 46 8.29 -10.71 7.47
N THR A 47 9.04 -9.68 7.10
CA THR A 47 8.76 -8.32 7.55
C THR A 47 7.80 -7.64 6.56
N ILE A 48 6.65 -7.20 7.04
CA ILE A 48 5.73 -6.38 6.25
C ILE A 48 6.15 -4.91 6.36
N ALA A 49 6.48 -4.29 5.22
CA ALA A 49 6.69 -2.86 5.12
C ALA A 49 5.43 -2.22 4.57
N ARG A 50 4.67 -1.54 5.43
CA ARG A 50 3.39 -0.91 5.09
C ARG A 50 3.59 0.57 4.82
N HIS A 51 3.14 1.06 3.67
CA HIS A 51 3.02 2.48 3.39
C HIS A 51 2.04 3.13 4.37
N ALA A 52 2.41 4.26 4.97
CA ALA A 52 1.60 4.89 6.02
C ALA A 52 0.53 5.85 5.51
N TYR A 53 0.54 6.18 4.22
CA TYR A 53 -0.31 7.20 3.62
C TYR A 53 -1.26 6.64 2.56
N GLY A 54 -2.34 7.39 2.29
CA GLY A 54 -3.21 7.17 1.14
C GLY A 54 -4.13 5.95 1.21
N ASP A 55 -4.50 5.44 0.04
CA ASP A 55 -5.44 4.35 -0.17
C ASP A 55 -6.79 4.61 0.50
N VAL A 56 -7.48 3.56 0.95
CA VAL A 56 -8.78 3.65 1.62
C VAL A 56 -8.74 4.41 2.95
N TYR A 57 -7.56 4.59 3.54
CA TYR A 57 -7.40 5.32 4.81
C TYR A 57 -7.46 6.85 4.66
N LYS A 58 -7.34 7.35 3.43
CA LYS A 58 -7.52 8.77 3.06
C LYS A 58 -8.52 8.93 1.91
N ASN A 59 -9.57 8.16 1.93
CA ASN A 59 -10.61 8.18 0.92
C ASN A 59 -11.64 9.29 1.15
N ALA A 60 -12.37 9.58 0.08
CA ALA A 60 -13.66 10.23 0.10
C ALA A 60 -14.72 9.24 -0.36
N GLU A 61 -15.83 9.14 0.35
CA GLU A 61 -16.91 8.21 -0.01
C GLU A 61 -18.27 8.86 0.09
N MET A 62 -19.19 8.40 -0.73
CA MET A 62 -20.53 8.94 -0.82
C MET A 62 -21.55 7.82 -1.07
N ARG A 63 -22.69 7.92 -0.37
CA ARG A 63 -23.85 7.10 -0.66
C ARG A 63 -24.66 7.77 -1.79
N ILE A 64 -24.99 7.01 -2.81
CA ILE A 64 -25.84 7.44 -3.93
C ILE A 64 -27.28 7.07 -3.60
N PRO A 65 -28.21 8.03 -3.51
CA PRO A 65 -29.59 7.76 -3.08
C PRO A 65 -30.47 7.16 -4.17
N GLY A 66 -30.12 7.30 -5.44
CA GLY A 66 -30.93 6.85 -6.56
C GLY A 66 -30.25 7.01 -7.92
N PRO A 67 -31.02 6.95 -9.03
CA PRO A 67 -30.47 7.07 -10.38
C PRO A 67 -29.72 8.38 -10.58
N GLY A 68 -28.62 8.35 -11.33
CA GLY A 68 -27.79 9.52 -11.62
C GLY A 68 -26.42 9.17 -12.17
N LYS A 69 -25.65 10.19 -12.51
CA LYS A 69 -24.30 10.07 -13.05
C LYS A 69 -23.25 10.44 -11.99
N ALA A 70 -22.22 9.63 -11.84
CA ALA A 70 -21.06 9.92 -11.00
C ALA A 70 -19.80 10.06 -11.86
N GLU A 71 -19.02 11.10 -11.61
CA GLU A 71 -17.76 11.41 -12.29
C GLU A 71 -16.64 11.67 -11.30
N LEU A 72 -15.42 11.29 -11.67
CA LEU A 72 -14.19 11.76 -11.05
C LEU A 72 -13.78 13.05 -11.79
N VAL A 73 -13.59 14.13 -11.05
CA VAL A 73 -13.21 15.43 -11.61
C VAL A 73 -11.91 15.90 -10.97
N TYR A 74 -10.96 16.28 -11.80
CA TYR A 74 -9.76 17.00 -11.38
C TYR A 74 -9.80 18.39 -11.99
N THR A 75 -9.69 19.42 -11.16
CA THR A 75 -9.62 20.82 -11.57
C THR A 75 -8.21 21.34 -11.26
N ALA A 76 -7.47 21.70 -12.30
CA ALA A 76 -6.13 22.28 -12.18
C ALA A 76 -6.20 23.74 -11.67
N GLU A 77 -5.07 24.29 -11.23
CA GLU A 77 -5.00 25.67 -10.73
C GLU A 77 -5.39 26.71 -11.77
N ASP A 78 -5.18 26.45 -13.05
CA ASP A 78 -5.59 27.30 -14.17
C ASP A 78 -7.09 27.19 -14.52
N GLY A 79 -7.83 26.36 -13.79
CA GLY A 79 -9.25 26.09 -13.99
C GLY A 79 -9.57 25.01 -15.04
N THR A 80 -8.54 24.40 -15.66
CA THR A 80 -8.76 23.29 -16.60
C THR A 80 -9.30 22.06 -15.88
N GLU A 81 -10.36 21.45 -16.41
CA GLU A 81 -10.97 20.28 -15.82
C GLU A 81 -10.72 19.03 -16.67
N THR A 82 -10.38 17.95 -16.00
CA THR A 82 -10.37 16.59 -16.54
C THR A 82 -11.45 15.76 -15.84
N ARG A 83 -12.28 15.08 -16.62
CA ARG A 83 -13.44 14.32 -16.12
C ARG A 83 -13.36 12.87 -16.58
N GLU A 84 -13.62 11.94 -15.67
CA GLU A 84 -13.72 10.52 -15.97
C GLU A 84 -15.07 9.99 -15.43
N LEU A 85 -15.83 9.33 -16.27
CA LEU A 85 -17.10 8.72 -15.86
C LEU A 85 -16.81 7.54 -14.94
N ILE A 86 -17.31 7.59 -13.70
CA ILE A 86 -17.28 6.45 -12.79
C ILE A 86 -18.40 5.47 -13.16
N HIS A 87 -19.65 5.94 -13.13
CA HIS A 87 -20.81 5.10 -13.41
C HIS A 87 -22.09 5.90 -13.64
N ASN A 88 -23.00 5.33 -14.47
CA ASN A 88 -24.38 5.79 -14.58
C ASN A 88 -25.27 4.89 -13.71
N PHE A 89 -25.62 5.37 -12.53
CA PHE A 89 -26.45 4.62 -11.59
C PHE A 89 -27.90 4.53 -12.08
N THR A 90 -28.47 3.35 -12.06
CA THR A 90 -29.88 3.09 -12.31
C THR A 90 -30.69 2.98 -11.03
N GLY A 91 -30.04 2.98 -9.88
CA GLY A 91 -30.62 2.92 -8.53
C GLY A 91 -29.65 3.40 -7.48
N ALA A 92 -29.93 3.13 -6.22
CA ALA A 92 -29.06 3.47 -5.11
C ALA A 92 -27.75 2.68 -5.16
N GLY A 93 -26.67 3.26 -4.62
CA GLY A 93 -25.35 2.65 -4.59
C GLY A 93 -24.37 3.39 -3.67
N VAL A 94 -23.09 3.13 -3.86
CA VAL A 94 -21.99 3.80 -3.16
C VAL A 94 -20.86 4.10 -4.15
N ILE A 95 -20.12 5.16 -3.90
CA ILE A 95 -18.86 5.47 -4.59
C ILE A 95 -17.77 5.77 -3.58
N GLN A 96 -16.54 5.50 -3.96
CA GLN A 96 -15.34 5.78 -3.17
C GLN A 96 -14.25 6.30 -4.09
N GLY A 97 -13.57 7.37 -3.68
CA GLY A 97 -12.38 7.91 -4.31
C GLY A 97 -11.20 7.85 -3.36
N MET A 98 -10.06 7.38 -3.84
CA MET A 98 -8.80 7.36 -3.07
C MET A 98 -7.70 8.04 -3.87
N HIS A 99 -6.64 8.47 -3.19
CA HIS A 99 -5.49 9.13 -3.79
C HIS A 99 -4.18 8.71 -3.13
N ASN A 100 -3.09 9.02 -3.80
CA ASN A 100 -1.75 8.99 -3.22
C ASN A 100 -0.92 10.13 -3.81
N LEU A 101 0.28 10.35 -3.27
CA LEU A 101 1.20 11.39 -3.68
C LEU A 101 2.53 10.76 -4.12
N ASP A 102 3.08 11.20 -5.23
CA ASP A 102 4.35 10.68 -5.75
C ASP A 102 5.48 10.79 -4.72
N ASN A 103 5.63 11.94 -4.05
CA ASN A 103 6.64 12.15 -3.03
C ASN A 103 6.49 11.21 -1.81
N SER A 104 5.25 10.87 -1.44
CA SER A 104 4.98 9.90 -0.37
C SER A 104 5.36 8.48 -0.81
N ILE A 105 5.04 8.10 -2.05
CA ILE A 105 5.44 6.80 -2.62
C ILE A 105 6.96 6.70 -2.73
N GLU A 106 7.64 7.77 -3.16
CA GLU A 106 9.10 7.82 -3.22
C GLU A 106 9.76 7.64 -1.85
N SER A 107 9.25 8.35 -0.83
CA SER A 107 9.71 8.21 0.55
C SER A 107 9.53 6.78 1.06
N PHE A 108 8.38 6.17 0.77
CA PHE A 108 8.10 4.78 1.08
C PHE A 108 9.08 3.82 0.39
N ALA A 109 9.33 4.00 -0.91
CA ALA A 109 10.24 3.16 -1.67
C ALA A 109 11.67 3.24 -1.11
N ARG A 110 12.20 4.44 -0.89
CA ARG A 110 13.54 4.63 -0.30
C ARG A 110 13.64 4.02 1.08
N SER A 111 12.63 4.19 1.94
CA SER A 111 12.60 3.56 3.27
C SER A 111 12.69 2.04 3.18
N CYS A 112 11.98 1.43 2.22
CA CYS A 112 12.03 -0.02 2.01
C CYS A 112 13.41 -0.48 1.52
N PHE A 113 14.02 0.22 0.56
CA PHE A 113 15.35 -0.11 0.03
C PHE A 113 16.44 0.05 1.10
N GLU A 114 16.43 1.15 1.86
CA GLU A 114 17.39 1.35 2.95
C GLU A 114 17.25 0.30 4.06
N TYR A 115 16.02 -0.06 4.42
CA TYR A 115 15.78 -1.11 5.40
C TYR A 115 16.26 -2.48 4.89
N ALA A 116 16.04 -2.80 3.62
CA ALA A 116 16.51 -4.03 2.99
C ALA A 116 18.05 -4.12 3.02
N LEU A 117 18.75 -3.04 2.68
CA LEU A 117 20.21 -2.96 2.75
C LEU A 117 20.71 -3.11 4.20
N SER A 118 20.08 -2.43 5.16
CA SER A 118 20.49 -2.47 6.56
C SER A 118 20.33 -3.86 7.20
N THR A 119 19.30 -4.60 6.78
CA THR A 119 19.01 -5.95 7.28
C THR A 119 19.55 -7.06 6.39
N LYS A 120 20.12 -6.73 5.22
CA LYS A 120 20.61 -7.67 4.20
C LYS A 120 19.54 -8.70 3.82
N GLN A 121 18.33 -8.21 3.54
CA GLN A 121 17.19 -9.03 3.16
C GLN A 121 16.68 -8.64 1.76
N ASP A 122 16.19 -9.63 1.02
CA ASP A 122 15.49 -9.37 -0.24
C ASP A 122 14.26 -8.49 -0.02
N LEU A 123 13.93 -7.68 -0.99
CA LEU A 123 12.75 -6.82 -0.98
C LEU A 123 11.77 -7.25 -2.08
N TRP A 124 10.57 -7.60 -1.69
CA TRP A 124 9.45 -7.84 -2.57
C TRP A 124 8.49 -6.64 -2.51
N PHE A 125 8.12 -6.10 -3.65
CA PHE A 125 7.00 -5.15 -3.72
C PHE A 125 5.86 -5.78 -4.51
N ALA A 126 4.65 -5.63 -4.03
CA ALA A 126 3.47 -6.21 -4.68
C ALA A 126 2.30 -5.22 -4.73
N SER A 127 1.63 -5.19 -5.88
CA SER A 127 0.39 -4.45 -6.10
C SER A 127 -0.44 -5.15 -7.19
N LYS A 128 -1.55 -4.55 -7.65
CA LYS A 128 -2.38 -5.14 -8.71
C LYS A 128 -2.43 -4.23 -9.95
N ASP A 129 -1.27 -3.90 -10.51
CA ASP A 129 -1.12 -2.98 -11.64
C ASP A 129 -1.80 -3.47 -12.93
N THR A 130 -2.07 -4.76 -13.06
CA THR A 130 -2.83 -5.32 -14.18
C THR A 130 -4.31 -4.92 -14.18
N ILE A 131 -4.87 -4.57 -13.02
CA ILE A 131 -6.24 -4.09 -12.83
C ILE A 131 -6.24 -2.57 -12.57
N SER A 132 -5.50 -2.12 -11.58
CA SER A 132 -5.33 -0.70 -11.24
C SER A 132 -4.20 -0.08 -12.07
N LYS A 133 -4.48 0.12 -13.36
CA LYS A 133 -3.48 0.46 -14.39
C LYS A 133 -2.87 1.86 -14.28
N LYS A 134 -3.44 2.75 -13.49
CA LYS A 134 -2.90 4.07 -13.18
C LYS A 134 -2.37 4.13 -11.76
N TYR A 135 -3.21 3.83 -10.79
CA TYR A 135 -2.88 3.96 -9.38
C TYR A 135 -1.77 2.99 -8.93
N ASP A 136 -1.98 1.69 -9.07
CA ASP A 136 -0.99 0.68 -8.67
C ASP A 136 0.24 0.69 -9.58
N HIS A 137 0.03 1.00 -10.88
CA HIS A 137 1.13 1.10 -11.83
C HIS A 137 2.10 2.23 -11.47
N ARG A 138 1.58 3.38 -10.98
CA ARG A 138 2.45 4.47 -10.55
C ARG A 138 3.36 4.10 -9.38
N PHE A 139 2.87 3.30 -8.43
CA PHE A 139 3.72 2.74 -7.36
C PHE A 139 4.84 1.87 -7.91
N LYS A 140 4.51 0.99 -8.85
CA LYS A 140 5.49 0.11 -9.50
C LYS A 140 6.56 0.91 -10.24
N ASP A 141 6.14 1.92 -11.01
CA ASP A 141 7.06 2.77 -11.77
C ASP A 141 8.03 3.52 -10.84
N ILE A 142 7.51 4.19 -9.80
CA ILE A 142 8.34 4.92 -8.84
C ILE A 142 9.35 3.99 -8.15
N PHE A 143 8.91 2.81 -7.68
CA PHE A 143 9.81 1.83 -7.08
C PHE A 143 10.92 1.41 -8.06
N GLN A 144 10.57 1.14 -9.32
CA GLN A 144 11.52 0.71 -10.33
C GLN A 144 12.50 1.84 -10.72
N GLU A 145 11.98 3.06 -10.93
CA GLU A 145 12.78 4.26 -11.24
C GLU A 145 13.84 4.51 -10.16
N ILE A 146 13.43 4.49 -8.88
CA ILE A 146 14.32 4.70 -7.75
C ILE A 146 15.32 3.56 -7.60
N PHE A 147 14.86 2.32 -7.76
CA PHE A 147 15.76 1.16 -7.70
C PHE A 147 16.87 1.25 -8.74
N ASP A 148 16.50 1.48 -10.00
CA ASP A 148 17.46 1.54 -11.10
C ASP A 148 18.45 2.72 -10.96
N ALA A 149 17.98 3.87 -10.43
CA ALA A 149 18.80 5.07 -10.29
C ALA A 149 19.71 5.05 -9.04
N GLU A 150 19.25 4.51 -7.91
CA GLU A 150 19.88 4.74 -6.62
C GLU A 150 20.34 3.46 -5.90
N TYR A 151 19.73 2.29 -6.17
CA TYR A 151 19.89 1.09 -5.32
C TYR A 151 20.39 -0.15 -6.03
N LYS A 152 20.32 -0.22 -7.33
CA LYS A 152 20.65 -1.43 -8.12
C LYS A 152 22.06 -1.96 -7.83
N GLU A 153 23.04 -1.08 -7.86
CA GLU A 153 24.44 -1.44 -7.57
C GLU A 153 24.63 -1.84 -6.11
N LYS A 154 24.06 -1.08 -5.18
CA LYS A 154 24.11 -1.37 -3.74
C LYS A 154 23.50 -2.74 -3.38
N PHE A 155 22.39 -3.09 -4.03
CA PHE A 155 21.75 -4.40 -3.85
C PHE A 155 22.61 -5.54 -4.39
N ALA A 156 23.23 -5.34 -5.56
CA ALA A 156 24.16 -6.30 -6.13
C ALA A 156 25.37 -6.52 -5.23
N GLU A 157 25.97 -5.46 -4.71
CA GLU A 157 27.09 -5.53 -3.76
C GLU A 157 26.70 -6.22 -2.43
N ALA A 158 25.49 -5.96 -1.95
CA ALA A 158 24.96 -6.58 -0.73
C ALA A 158 24.53 -8.05 -0.93
N GLY A 159 24.44 -8.52 -2.18
CA GLY A 159 23.96 -9.87 -2.53
C GLY A 159 22.50 -10.10 -2.23
N ILE A 160 21.66 -9.04 -2.30
CA ILE A 160 20.22 -9.08 -2.10
C ILE A 160 19.48 -8.66 -3.38
N THR A 161 18.22 -9.05 -3.49
CA THR A 161 17.39 -8.80 -4.67
C THR A 161 16.18 -7.94 -4.36
N TYR A 162 15.78 -7.16 -5.36
CA TYR A 162 14.47 -6.52 -5.42
C TYR A 162 13.68 -7.07 -6.58
N PHE A 163 12.41 -7.37 -6.38
CA PHE A 163 11.52 -7.64 -7.49
C PHE A 163 10.07 -7.23 -7.20
N TYR A 164 9.37 -6.92 -8.28
CA TYR A 164 7.95 -6.64 -8.28
C TYR A 164 7.16 -7.89 -8.69
N THR A 165 6.02 -8.11 -8.04
CA THR A 165 5.05 -9.16 -8.44
C THR A 165 3.61 -8.71 -8.18
N LEU A 166 2.63 -9.43 -8.74
CA LEU A 166 1.23 -9.17 -8.44
C LEU A 166 0.90 -9.60 -7.01
N ILE A 167 0.01 -8.88 -6.34
CA ILE A 167 -0.32 -9.11 -4.94
C ILE A 167 -0.85 -10.53 -4.68
N ASP A 168 -1.67 -11.06 -5.57
CA ASP A 168 -2.19 -12.43 -5.50
C ASP A 168 -1.10 -13.49 -5.71
N ASP A 169 -0.14 -13.24 -6.59
CA ASP A 169 1.03 -14.10 -6.79
C ASP A 169 1.96 -14.03 -5.56
N ALA A 170 2.16 -12.83 -4.99
CA ALA A 170 2.92 -12.68 -3.75
C ALA A 170 2.34 -13.53 -2.62
N VAL A 171 1.03 -13.50 -2.39
CA VAL A 171 0.36 -14.34 -1.38
C VAL A 171 0.63 -15.82 -1.63
N ALA A 172 0.51 -16.28 -2.87
CA ALA A 172 0.77 -17.67 -3.22
C ALA A 172 2.25 -18.08 -3.02
N ARG A 173 3.18 -17.19 -3.34
CA ARG A 173 4.63 -17.42 -3.15
C ARG A 173 5.02 -17.45 -1.68
N ILE A 174 4.47 -16.56 -0.86
CA ILE A 174 4.73 -16.47 0.57
C ILE A 174 4.35 -17.77 1.29
N MET A 175 3.24 -18.39 0.92
CA MET A 175 2.82 -19.68 1.49
C MET A 175 3.80 -20.83 1.23
N LYS A 176 4.66 -20.68 0.22
CA LYS A 176 5.70 -21.67 -0.16
C LYS A 176 7.11 -21.25 0.25
N ALA A 177 7.30 -19.99 0.61
CA ALA A 177 8.60 -19.45 0.97
C ALA A 177 9.06 -19.87 2.35
N GLU A 178 10.38 -19.79 2.60
CA GLU A 178 10.95 -20.01 3.92
C GLU A 178 10.94 -18.75 4.80
N GLY A 179 10.65 -17.60 4.22
CA GLY A 179 10.74 -16.29 4.87
C GLY A 179 12.13 -15.66 4.77
N GLY A 180 12.38 -14.67 5.60
CA GLY A 180 13.66 -13.95 5.63
C GLY A 180 13.78 -12.84 4.58
N PHE A 181 12.67 -12.24 4.21
CA PHE A 181 12.60 -11.12 3.27
C PHE A 181 11.61 -10.06 3.77
N ILE A 182 11.67 -8.89 3.13
CA ILE A 182 10.76 -7.78 3.37
C ILE A 182 9.69 -7.78 2.26
N TRP A 183 8.44 -7.65 2.66
CA TRP A 183 7.33 -7.51 1.73
C TRP A 183 6.74 -6.11 1.85
N ALA A 184 7.05 -5.25 0.87
CA ALA A 184 6.50 -3.90 0.77
C ALA A 184 5.09 -3.95 0.19
N CYS A 185 4.17 -3.30 0.87
CA CYS A 185 2.75 -3.26 0.56
C CYS A 185 2.22 -1.83 0.62
N LYS A 186 1.27 -1.50 -0.26
CA LYS A 186 0.46 -0.30 -0.10
C LYS A 186 -0.24 -0.28 1.26
N ASN A 187 -0.81 0.85 1.64
CA ASN A 187 -1.37 1.05 2.97
C ASN A 187 -2.44 0.00 3.34
N TYR A 188 -3.42 -0.24 2.46
CA TYR A 188 -4.46 -1.24 2.73
C TYR A 188 -3.92 -2.66 2.71
N ASP A 189 -3.15 -3.01 1.68
CA ASP A 189 -2.56 -4.34 1.54
C ASP A 189 -1.69 -4.69 2.75
N GLY A 190 -0.85 -3.75 3.22
CA GLY A 190 -0.01 -3.93 4.40
C GLY A 190 -0.74 -3.89 5.75
N ASP A 191 -2.02 -3.56 5.77
CA ASP A 191 -2.86 -3.68 6.96
C ASP A 191 -3.50 -5.06 7.08
N VAL A 192 -3.87 -5.65 5.96
CA VAL A 192 -4.58 -6.94 5.96
C VAL A 192 -3.65 -8.14 5.89
N MET A 193 -2.38 -7.95 5.42
CA MET A 193 -1.34 -8.97 5.39
C MET A 193 -0.55 -9.02 6.70
#